data_2efc8b18c715bf567c7126ae99ecb2d3
#
_entry.id   2efc8b18c715bf567c7126ae99ecb2d3
#
_cell.length_a   1.000
_cell.length_b   1.000
_cell.length_c   1.000
_cell.angle_alpha   90.00
_cell.angle_beta   90.00
_cell.angle_gamma   90.00
#
_symmetry.space_group_name_H-M   'P 1'
#
loop_
_entity.id
_entity.type
_entity.pdbx_description
1 polymer ?
#
loop_
_entity_poly.entity_id
_entity_poly.type
_entity_poly.pdbx_seq_one_letter_code
_entity_poly.pdbx_strand_id
1 'polypeptide(L)'
;MCIRDSGSSNWTIDSDTYIEGNYSSKSGNIDNNQESTISITLDVVEDGFISFYKKVSCEPTGSQTGNYYDYLSFSINDNEINKWAGDIDWSFESFPVNEGTNNFEWKYVKDQGVVSGEDAAWIDYIVFPPLESNDQCASGDINQDSSINIQDIVLLINLVLNPQDPSQQELCFSDLNQDNVLNVLDVVLLVNLILN
;
A
#
# COMPACT_ATOMS: atom_id res chain seq x y z
N MET A 1 -8.04 -4.26 -3.00
CA MET A 1 -7.17 -3.69 -1.95
C MET A 1 -7.97 -2.68 -1.15
N CYS A 2 -8.02 -2.78 0.19
CA CYS A 2 -8.81 -1.89 1.04
C CYS A 2 -7.93 -1.44 2.22
N ILE A 3 -7.51 -0.17 2.20
CA ILE A 3 -6.84 0.45 3.35
C ILE A 3 -7.92 0.88 4.34
N ARG A 4 -7.71 0.61 5.62
CA ARG A 4 -8.62 0.99 6.71
C ARG A 4 -7.88 1.83 7.74
N ASP A 5 -8.46 2.97 8.05
CA ASP A 5 -8.10 3.76 9.22
C ASP A 5 -9.07 3.46 10.36
N SER A 6 -8.57 3.43 11.58
CA SER A 6 -9.35 3.24 12.78
C SER A 6 -8.67 3.89 14.01
N GLY A 7 -9.37 3.90 15.13
CA GLY A 7 -8.90 4.56 16.35
C GLY A 7 -9.49 5.96 16.52
N SER A 8 -8.82 6.79 17.31
CA SER A 8 -9.32 8.12 17.70
C SER A 8 -9.10 9.19 16.63
N SER A 9 -8.12 8.99 15.73
CA SER A 9 -7.83 9.90 14.61
C SER A 9 -7.21 9.10 13.46
N ASN A 10 -7.55 9.45 12.24
CA ASN A 10 -7.04 8.79 11.03
C ASN A 10 -5.59 9.17 10.76
N TRP A 11 -4.86 8.27 10.11
CA TRP A 11 -3.57 8.59 9.51
C TRP A 11 -3.74 9.62 8.41
N THR A 12 -2.71 10.42 8.19
CA THR A 12 -2.72 11.53 7.22
C THR A 12 -1.50 11.47 6.32
N ILE A 13 -1.60 12.10 5.15
CA ILE A 13 -0.45 12.29 4.26
C ILE A 13 0.40 13.44 4.80
N ASP A 14 1.71 13.21 4.94
CA ASP A 14 2.70 14.23 5.31
C ASP A 14 3.60 14.52 4.11
N SER A 15 3.74 15.79 3.75
CA SER A 15 4.60 16.27 2.67
C SER A 15 5.92 16.90 3.16
N ASP A 16 6.08 17.04 4.47
CA ASP A 16 7.23 17.69 5.08
C ASP A 16 8.27 16.67 5.57
N THR A 17 7.83 15.45 5.90
CA THR A 17 8.66 14.39 6.47
C THR A 17 8.46 13.11 5.67
N TYR A 18 9.39 12.77 4.78
CA TYR A 18 9.35 11.55 3.94
C TYR A 18 10.78 11.06 3.65
N ILE A 19 10.93 9.82 3.19
CA ILE A 19 12.22 9.25 2.78
C ILE A 19 12.27 9.00 1.28
N GLU A 20 11.15 8.62 0.66
CA GLU A 20 11.05 8.36 -0.78
C GLU A 20 9.89 9.14 -1.39
N GLY A 21 10.06 9.58 -2.64
CA GLY A 21 9.02 10.35 -3.34
C GLY A 21 8.81 11.75 -2.76
N ASN A 22 7.57 12.11 -2.42
CA ASN A 22 7.19 13.43 -1.92
C ASN A 22 6.26 13.39 -0.71
N TYR A 23 5.93 12.21 -0.20
CA TYR A 23 4.93 12.03 0.85
C TYR A 23 5.23 10.79 1.69
N SER A 24 4.85 10.83 2.95
CA SER A 24 4.76 9.68 3.84
C SER A 24 3.37 9.59 4.47
N SER A 25 3.08 8.50 5.17
CA SER A 25 1.92 8.40 6.06
C SER A 25 2.32 8.74 7.49
N LYS A 26 1.61 9.68 8.10
CA LYS A 26 1.79 10.11 9.50
C LYS A 26 0.60 9.66 10.34
N SER A 27 0.85 9.17 11.54
CA SER A 27 -0.18 8.83 12.52
C SER A 27 -1.11 10.01 12.79
N GLY A 28 -2.36 9.74 13.06
CA GLY A 28 -3.32 10.77 13.46
C GLY A 28 -2.89 11.48 14.73
N ASN A 29 -3.25 12.75 14.84
CA ASN A 29 -3.06 13.50 16.09
C ASN A 29 -4.05 12.99 17.13
N ILE A 30 -3.55 12.39 18.20
CA ILE A 30 -4.32 11.73 19.25
C ILE A 30 -3.95 12.28 20.64
N ASP A 31 -4.93 12.25 21.53
CA ASP A 31 -4.74 12.59 22.95
C ASP A 31 -4.23 11.38 23.74
N ASN A 32 -3.86 11.61 24.99
CA ASN A 32 -3.46 10.56 25.92
C ASN A 32 -4.53 9.47 26.05
N ASN A 33 -4.12 8.21 26.22
CA ASN A 33 -4.96 7.00 26.25
C ASN A 33 -5.74 6.77 24.94
N GLN A 34 -5.20 7.17 23.82
CA GLN A 34 -5.79 6.97 22.50
C GLN A 34 -4.84 6.22 21.57
N GLU A 35 -5.39 5.75 20.48
CA GLU A 35 -4.64 5.08 19.42
C GLU A 35 -5.09 5.56 18.02
N SER A 36 -4.18 5.48 17.07
CA SER A 36 -4.39 5.75 15.66
C SER A 36 -3.83 4.60 14.85
N THR A 37 -4.66 3.95 14.04
CA THR A 37 -4.33 2.70 13.35
C THR A 37 -4.58 2.83 11.86
N ILE A 38 -3.63 2.34 11.06
CA ILE A 38 -3.81 2.10 9.63
C ILE A 38 -3.55 0.62 9.35
N SER A 39 -4.41 -0.01 8.56
CA SER A 39 -4.28 -1.43 8.22
C SER A 39 -4.65 -1.72 6.78
N ILE A 40 -4.12 -2.82 6.26
CA ILE A 40 -4.44 -3.33 4.93
C ILE A 40 -4.45 -4.86 4.96
N THR A 41 -5.47 -5.44 4.31
CA THR A 41 -5.55 -6.88 4.12
C THR A 41 -5.26 -7.22 2.67
N LEU A 42 -4.33 -8.15 2.45
CA LEU A 42 -3.87 -8.58 1.12
C LEU A 42 -3.75 -10.10 1.05
N ASP A 43 -3.99 -10.64 -0.13
CA ASP A 43 -3.75 -12.05 -0.43
C ASP A 43 -2.35 -12.20 -1.04
N VAL A 44 -1.46 -12.82 -0.27
CA VAL A 44 -0.07 -13.09 -0.63
C VAL A 44 0.01 -14.44 -1.33
N VAL A 45 0.62 -14.49 -2.51
CA VAL A 45 0.63 -15.71 -3.37
C VAL A 45 1.81 -16.62 -3.15
N GLU A 46 2.84 -16.16 -2.48
CA GLU A 46 4.00 -16.97 -2.06
C GLU A 46 4.69 -16.33 -0.86
N ASP A 47 5.39 -17.13 -0.09
CA ASP A 47 6.19 -16.67 1.05
C ASP A 47 7.16 -15.56 0.61
N GLY A 48 7.22 -14.48 1.40
CA GLY A 48 8.06 -13.33 1.06
C GLY A 48 8.32 -12.43 2.25
N PHE A 49 8.54 -11.16 2.00
CA PHE A 49 8.80 -10.18 3.03
C PHE A 49 7.95 -8.94 2.81
N ILE A 50 7.39 -8.39 3.89
CA ILE A 50 6.95 -7.00 3.92
C ILE A 50 8.11 -6.16 4.42
N SER A 51 8.35 -5.02 3.78
CA SER A 51 9.36 -4.07 4.25
C SER A 51 8.85 -2.64 4.13
N PHE A 52 9.36 -1.76 4.99
CA PHE A 52 9.01 -0.35 5.02
C PHE A 52 10.06 0.46 5.77
N TYR A 53 10.04 1.76 5.58
CA TYR A 53 10.73 2.68 6.47
C TYR A 53 9.77 3.21 7.51
N LYS A 54 10.29 3.40 8.74
CA LYS A 54 9.54 4.06 9.82
C LYS A 54 10.38 5.12 10.49
N LYS A 55 9.70 6.15 11.00
CA LYS A 55 10.23 7.18 11.88
C LYS A 55 9.28 7.30 13.08
N VAL A 56 9.84 7.52 14.28
CA VAL A 56 9.06 7.69 15.50
C VAL A 56 9.63 8.88 16.28
N SER A 57 8.76 9.72 16.80
CA SER A 57 9.14 10.82 17.69
C SER A 57 8.12 10.92 18.80
N CYS A 58 8.39 10.26 19.92
CA CYS A 58 7.51 10.16 21.08
C CYS A 58 8.29 9.90 22.37
N GLU A 59 7.61 9.62 23.46
CA GLU A 59 8.23 9.28 24.73
C GLU A 59 9.13 8.03 24.61
N PRO A 60 10.38 8.05 25.13
CA PRO A 60 11.26 6.90 25.11
C PRO A 60 10.77 5.80 26.08
N THR A 61 11.21 4.58 25.85
CA THR A 61 10.97 3.47 26.79
C THR A 61 11.54 3.80 28.17
N GLY A 62 10.86 3.32 29.22
CA GLY A 62 11.30 3.51 30.60
C GLY A 62 12.69 2.96 30.84
N SER A 63 13.63 3.80 31.22
CA SER A 63 15.06 3.48 31.34
C SER A 63 15.38 2.35 32.35
N GLN A 64 14.50 2.08 33.29
CA GLN A 64 14.66 1.02 34.29
C GLN A 64 13.75 -0.18 34.08
N THR A 65 12.62 0.00 33.39
CA THR A 65 11.59 -1.03 33.24
C THR A 65 11.52 -1.60 31.83
N GLY A 66 12.03 -0.86 30.82
CA GLY A 66 11.87 -1.20 29.40
C GLY A 66 10.41 -1.09 28.93
N ASN A 67 9.53 -0.51 29.72
CA ASN A 67 8.13 -0.34 29.34
C ASN A 67 8.00 0.64 28.18
N TYR A 68 7.12 0.32 27.26
CA TYR A 68 6.67 1.23 26.22
C TYR A 68 5.52 2.05 26.79
N TYR A 69 5.57 3.35 26.62
CA TYR A 69 4.53 4.31 27.02
C TYR A 69 3.80 4.78 25.77
N ASP A 70 4.44 5.64 24.97
CA ASP A 70 4.00 5.98 23.63
C ASP A 70 4.84 5.21 22.62
N TYR A 71 4.22 4.64 21.60
CA TYR A 71 4.95 3.81 20.64
C TYR A 71 4.20 3.61 19.31
N LEU A 72 4.97 3.33 18.26
CA LEU A 72 4.48 2.70 17.04
C LEU A 72 4.61 1.18 17.19
N SER A 73 3.58 0.41 16.89
CA SER A 73 3.65 -1.04 16.74
C SER A 73 3.34 -1.45 15.29
N PHE A 74 3.88 -2.60 14.90
CA PHE A 74 3.56 -3.29 13.67
C PHE A 74 3.10 -4.71 13.96
N SER A 75 1.96 -5.09 13.38
CA SER A 75 1.36 -6.41 13.57
C SER A 75 1.06 -7.08 12.22
N ILE A 76 1.15 -8.40 12.21
CA ILE A 76 0.68 -9.25 11.10
C ILE A 76 -0.35 -10.20 11.69
N ASN A 77 -1.57 -10.20 11.15
CA ASN A 77 -2.68 -11.07 11.59
C ASN A 77 -2.92 -10.99 13.12
N ASP A 78 -3.03 -9.77 13.64
CA ASP A 78 -3.21 -9.45 15.06
C ASP A 78 -2.05 -9.87 15.98
N ASN A 79 -0.96 -10.41 15.44
CA ASN A 79 0.25 -10.69 16.20
C ASN A 79 1.20 -9.50 16.14
N GLU A 80 1.50 -8.87 17.28
CA GLU A 80 2.50 -7.81 17.37
C GLU A 80 3.89 -8.39 17.01
N ILE A 81 4.49 -7.90 15.93
CA ILE A 81 5.78 -8.34 15.41
C ILE A 81 6.91 -7.51 16.04
N ASN A 82 6.70 -6.19 16.08
CA ASN A 82 7.67 -5.26 16.66
C ASN A 82 7.00 -3.97 17.11
N LYS A 83 7.71 -3.20 17.95
CA LYS A 83 7.31 -1.85 18.37
C LYS A 83 8.51 -0.96 18.67
N TRP A 84 8.32 0.34 18.50
CA TRP A 84 9.36 1.36 18.57
C TRP A 84 8.85 2.59 19.33
N ALA A 85 9.71 3.15 20.19
CA ALA A 85 9.42 4.34 20.99
C ALA A 85 10.66 5.21 21.13
N GLY A 86 10.46 6.48 21.46
CA GLY A 86 11.51 7.49 21.56
C GLY A 86 11.72 8.23 20.24
N ASP A 87 12.86 8.92 20.13
CA ASP A 87 13.27 9.62 18.94
C ASP A 87 14.08 8.68 18.02
N ILE A 88 13.45 8.12 17.00
CA ILE A 88 14.05 7.22 16.02
C ILE A 88 13.89 7.85 14.65
N ASP A 89 14.98 8.20 14.01
CA ASP A 89 14.98 8.68 12.64
C ASP A 89 14.64 7.55 11.65
N TRP A 90 14.39 7.90 10.39
CA TRP A 90 14.06 6.96 9.34
C TRP A 90 14.94 5.72 9.37
N SER A 91 14.34 4.57 9.51
CA SER A 91 15.02 3.29 9.55
C SER A 91 14.20 2.20 8.89
N PHE A 92 14.90 1.31 8.21
CA PHE A 92 14.32 0.22 7.43
C PHE A 92 13.96 -0.96 8.33
N GLU A 93 12.78 -1.52 8.08
CA GLU A 93 12.28 -2.75 8.73
C GLU A 93 11.88 -3.76 7.65
N SER A 94 12.06 -5.05 7.93
CA SER A 94 11.66 -6.14 7.04
C SER A 94 11.27 -7.37 7.85
N PHE A 95 10.12 -7.96 7.53
CA PHE A 95 9.55 -9.09 8.27
C PHE A 95 9.06 -10.16 7.30
N PRO A 96 9.25 -11.46 7.63
CA PRO A 96 8.76 -12.55 6.81
C PRO A 96 7.23 -12.62 6.85
N VAL A 97 6.63 -12.96 5.73
CA VAL A 97 5.20 -13.15 5.54
C VAL A 97 4.98 -14.46 4.81
N ASN A 98 4.05 -15.28 5.29
CA ASN A 98 3.68 -16.52 4.63
C ASN A 98 2.60 -16.27 3.57
N GLU A 99 2.51 -17.16 2.59
CA GLU A 99 1.41 -17.25 1.64
C GLU A 99 0.04 -17.25 2.35
N GLY A 100 -0.95 -16.64 1.71
CA GLY A 100 -2.34 -16.56 2.17
C GLY A 100 -2.80 -15.14 2.47
N THR A 101 -4.00 -15.03 3.02
CA THR A 101 -4.59 -13.73 3.42
C THR A 101 -3.88 -13.21 4.66
N ASN A 102 -3.26 -12.04 4.54
CA ASN A 102 -2.56 -11.39 5.65
C ASN A 102 -3.12 -9.98 5.89
N ASN A 103 -3.32 -9.64 7.16
CA ASN A 103 -3.63 -8.29 7.62
C ASN A 103 -2.36 -7.66 8.19
N PHE A 104 -1.95 -6.54 7.62
CA PHE A 104 -0.82 -5.72 8.07
C PHE A 104 -1.37 -4.49 8.79
N GLU A 105 -0.89 -4.23 10.00
CA GLU A 105 -1.38 -3.13 10.83
C GLU A 105 -0.21 -2.34 11.40
N TRP A 106 -0.27 -1.01 11.27
CA TRP A 106 0.58 -0.04 11.98
C TRP A 106 -0.30 0.76 12.93
N LYS A 107 0.09 0.78 14.21
CA LYS A 107 -0.68 1.42 15.26
C LYS A 107 0.22 2.31 16.10
N TYR A 108 -0.12 3.59 16.17
CA TYR A 108 0.47 4.52 17.11
C TYR A 108 -0.40 4.59 18.36
N VAL A 109 0.21 4.42 19.52
CA VAL A 109 -0.47 4.34 20.82
C VAL A 109 0.12 5.36 21.77
N LYS A 110 -0.72 6.03 22.54
CA LYS A 110 -0.33 6.90 23.64
C LYS A 110 -0.89 6.41 24.96
N ASP A 111 -0.06 6.45 26.00
CA ASP A 111 -0.50 6.24 27.37
C ASP A 111 -1.12 7.51 27.98
N GLN A 112 -1.28 7.57 29.31
CA GLN A 112 -1.81 8.76 30.01
C GLN A 112 -0.73 9.78 30.37
N GLY A 113 0.52 9.56 29.96
CA GLY A 113 1.70 10.20 30.49
C GLY A 113 2.16 11.45 29.76
N VAL A 114 3.44 11.50 29.51
CA VAL A 114 4.19 12.68 29.06
C VAL A 114 4.13 12.82 27.54
N VAL A 115 3.88 14.01 27.04
CA VAL A 115 4.05 14.36 25.64
C VAL A 115 5.53 14.65 25.37
N SER A 116 6.14 13.96 24.42
CA SER A 116 7.55 14.12 24.09
C SER A 116 7.78 14.04 22.56
N GLY A 117 8.73 14.81 22.06
CA GLY A 117 9.04 14.87 20.64
C GLY A 117 7.93 15.52 19.81
N GLU A 118 7.71 15.01 18.60
CA GLU A 118 6.61 15.43 17.72
C GLU A 118 5.29 14.69 18.02
N ASP A 119 5.36 13.71 18.94
CA ASP A 119 4.22 12.92 19.40
C ASP A 119 3.49 12.22 18.26
N ALA A 120 4.27 11.63 17.35
CA ALA A 120 3.81 11.00 16.12
C ALA A 120 4.73 9.88 15.62
N ALA A 121 4.20 9.10 14.70
CA ALA A 121 4.94 8.10 13.94
C ALA A 121 4.67 8.25 12.44
N TRP A 122 5.63 7.87 11.62
CA TRP A 122 5.56 7.89 10.17
C TRP A 122 5.96 6.54 9.60
N ILE A 123 5.33 6.18 8.49
CA ILE A 123 5.71 5.05 7.65
C ILE A 123 5.81 5.51 6.20
N ASP A 124 6.76 4.93 5.46
CA ASP A 124 7.02 5.27 4.07
C ASP A 124 7.61 4.08 3.30
N TYR A 125 7.54 4.13 1.97
CA TYR A 125 8.13 3.16 1.06
C TYR A 125 7.81 1.70 1.44
N ILE A 126 6.52 1.40 1.55
CA ILE A 126 6.06 0.05 1.90
C ILE A 126 6.17 -0.84 0.66
N VAL A 127 6.93 -1.94 0.79
CA VAL A 127 7.00 -3.00 -0.23
C VAL A 127 6.33 -4.24 0.34
N PHE A 128 5.26 -4.68 -0.30
CA PHE A 128 4.55 -5.89 0.08
C PHE A 128 5.21 -7.14 -0.48
N PRO A 129 5.01 -8.33 0.14
CA PRO A 129 5.39 -9.60 -0.46
C PRO A 129 4.65 -9.82 -1.79
N PRO A 130 5.03 -10.84 -2.59
CA PRO A 130 4.35 -11.10 -3.85
C PRO A 130 2.84 -11.24 -3.67
N LEU A 131 2.10 -10.39 -4.35
CA LEU A 131 0.63 -10.41 -4.40
C LEU A 131 0.19 -11.06 -5.70
N GLU A 132 -1.06 -11.57 -5.74
CA GLU A 132 -1.61 -11.90 -7.05
C GLU A 132 -1.39 -10.69 -7.96
N SER A 133 -0.48 -10.86 -8.91
CA SER A 133 -0.48 -9.99 -10.06
C SER A 133 -1.86 -10.18 -10.69
N ASN A 134 -2.57 -9.12 -10.91
CA ASN A 134 -3.70 -9.17 -11.81
C ASN A 134 -3.09 -9.34 -13.23
N ASP A 135 -2.49 -10.53 -13.48
CA ASP A 135 -1.86 -10.88 -14.77
C ASP A 135 -2.87 -10.92 -15.93
N GLN A 136 -4.09 -10.47 -15.65
CA GLN A 136 -5.05 -10.13 -16.69
C GLN A 136 -4.76 -8.76 -17.33
N CYS A 137 -3.85 -7.94 -16.76
CA CYS A 137 -3.38 -6.75 -17.44
C CYS A 137 -2.68 -7.13 -18.74
N ALA A 138 -2.98 -6.42 -19.82
CA ALA A 138 -2.56 -6.73 -21.20
C ALA A 138 -3.12 -8.07 -21.75
N SER A 139 -4.22 -8.56 -21.16
CA SER A 139 -4.85 -9.81 -21.64
C SER A 139 -5.51 -9.67 -23.00
N GLY A 140 -5.95 -8.47 -23.35
CA GLY A 140 -6.75 -8.22 -24.55
C GLY A 140 -8.23 -8.60 -24.43
N ASP A 141 -8.66 -9.16 -23.30
CA ASP A 141 -10.09 -9.39 -22.98
C ASP A 141 -10.66 -8.13 -22.31
N ILE A 142 -11.04 -7.16 -23.14
CA ILE A 142 -11.41 -5.82 -22.66
C ILE A 142 -12.82 -5.81 -22.07
N ASN A 143 -13.70 -6.68 -22.58
CA ASN A 143 -15.07 -6.81 -22.07
C ASN A 143 -15.21 -7.80 -20.90
N GLN A 144 -14.12 -8.52 -20.58
CA GLN A 144 -14.02 -9.51 -19.50
C GLN A 144 -15.04 -10.67 -19.64
N ASP A 145 -15.31 -11.09 -20.87
CA ASP A 145 -16.19 -12.23 -21.13
C ASP A 145 -15.43 -13.58 -21.23
N SER A 146 -14.14 -13.56 -20.91
CA SER A 146 -13.19 -14.68 -20.96
C SER A 146 -12.89 -15.16 -22.39
N SER A 147 -13.12 -14.31 -23.41
CA SER A 147 -12.90 -14.64 -24.81
C SER A 147 -12.27 -13.48 -25.55
N ILE A 148 -11.03 -13.58 -25.94
CA ILE A 148 -10.37 -12.55 -26.76
C ILE A 148 -10.84 -12.67 -28.21
N ASN A 149 -11.60 -11.68 -28.68
CA ASN A 149 -12.24 -11.73 -30.00
C ASN A 149 -12.44 -10.33 -30.63
N ILE A 150 -13.18 -10.28 -31.74
CA ILE A 150 -13.41 -9.02 -32.47
C ILE A 150 -14.14 -7.96 -31.64
N GLN A 151 -14.89 -8.34 -30.60
CA GLN A 151 -15.61 -7.37 -29.76
C GLN A 151 -14.62 -6.55 -28.95
N ASP A 152 -13.52 -7.16 -28.48
CA ASP A 152 -12.46 -6.47 -27.76
C ASP A 152 -11.72 -5.47 -28.65
N ILE A 153 -11.48 -5.83 -29.93
CA ILE A 153 -10.91 -4.89 -30.91
C ILE A 153 -11.80 -3.64 -31.06
N VAL A 154 -13.11 -3.82 -31.13
CA VAL A 154 -14.06 -2.71 -31.26
C VAL A 154 -14.03 -1.82 -29.99
N LEU A 155 -13.96 -2.42 -28.82
CA LEU A 155 -13.86 -1.68 -27.57
C LEU A 155 -12.54 -0.91 -27.47
N LEU A 156 -11.41 -1.56 -27.81
CA LEU A 156 -10.11 -0.91 -27.82
C LEU A 156 -10.06 0.28 -28.79
N ILE A 157 -10.60 0.11 -30.01
CA ILE A 157 -10.68 1.22 -30.97
C ILE A 157 -11.51 2.39 -30.40
N ASN A 158 -12.61 2.10 -29.72
CA ASN A 158 -13.41 3.15 -29.07
C ASN A 158 -12.65 3.89 -27.98
N LEU A 159 -11.86 3.18 -27.16
CA LEU A 159 -11.00 3.80 -26.12
C LEU A 159 -9.92 4.68 -26.78
N VAL A 160 -9.27 4.21 -27.83
CA VAL A 160 -8.23 4.97 -28.57
C VAL A 160 -8.80 6.22 -29.26
N LEU A 161 -10.02 6.15 -29.81
CA LEU A 161 -10.65 7.26 -30.52
C LEU A 161 -11.32 8.29 -29.61
N ASN A 162 -11.67 7.90 -28.39
CA ASN A 162 -12.30 8.76 -27.40
C ASN A 162 -11.41 8.81 -26.14
N PRO A 163 -10.29 9.51 -26.16
CA PRO A 163 -9.38 9.61 -25.02
C PRO A 163 -9.99 10.52 -23.93
N GLN A 164 -11.04 10.06 -23.29
CA GLN A 164 -11.33 10.41 -21.91
C GLN A 164 -10.27 9.69 -21.08
N ASP A 165 -9.75 10.26 -20.03
CA ASP A 165 -8.75 9.58 -19.17
C ASP A 165 -9.21 8.15 -18.88
N PRO A 166 -8.60 7.11 -19.47
CA PRO A 166 -9.04 5.74 -19.26
C PRO A 166 -8.86 5.39 -17.79
N SER A 167 -9.81 4.68 -17.23
CA SER A 167 -9.66 4.14 -15.89
C SER A 167 -8.42 3.23 -15.82
N GLN A 168 -7.84 3.09 -14.64
CA GLN A 168 -6.72 2.16 -14.40
C GLN A 168 -7.05 0.73 -14.86
N GLN A 169 -8.31 0.33 -14.76
CA GLN A 169 -8.79 -0.98 -15.19
C GLN A 169 -8.84 -1.08 -16.71
N GLU A 170 -9.34 -0.08 -17.42
CA GLU A 170 -9.35 -0.05 -18.87
C GLU A 170 -7.92 -0.03 -19.45
N LEU A 171 -7.01 0.75 -18.85
CA LEU A 171 -5.59 0.72 -19.20
C LEU A 171 -5.01 -0.68 -19.02
N CYS A 172 -5.29 -1.31 -17.89
CA CYS A 172 -4.77 -2.62 -17.53
C CYS A 172 -5.08 -3.69 -18.60
N PHE A 173 -6.31 -3.76 -19.10
CA PHE A 173 -6.70 -4.78 -20.10
C PHE A 173 -6.33 -4.42 -21.54
N SER A 174 -6.12 -3.15 -21.82
CA SER A 174 -6.04 -2.59 -23.16
C SER A 174 -4.65 -2.18 -23.63
N ASP A 175 -3.74 -1.89 -22.68
CA ASP A 175 -2.34 -1.53 -22.98
C ASP A 175 -1.52 -2.82 -23.15
N LEU A 176 -1.55 -3.37 -24.36
CA LEU A 176 -0.91 -4.64 -24.66
C LEU A 176 0.62 -4.56 -24.78
N ASN A 177 1.17 -3.39 -25.06
CA ASN A 177 2.61 -3.19 -25.07
C ASN A 177 3.19 -2.66 -23.77
N GLN A 178 2.33 -2.33 -22.78
CA GLN A 178 2.68 -1.86 -21.44
C GLN A 178 3.50 -0.57 -21.45
N ASP A 179 3.23 0.34 -22.41
CA ASP A 179 3.89 1.64 -22.46
C ASP A 179 3.11 2.76 -21.76
N ASN A 180 1.99 2.43 -21.13
CA ASN A 180 1.04 3.30 -20.45
C ASN A 180 0.32 4.31 -21.37
N VAL A 181 0.28 4.02 -22.68
CA VAL A 181 -0.37 4.87 -23.67
C VAL A 181 -1.28 4.05 -24.59
N LEU A 182 -2.59 4.17 -24.42
CA LEU A 182 -3.53 3.53 -25.36
C LEU A 182 -3.47 4.18 -26.74
N ASN A 183 -3.05 3.40 -27.73
CA ASN A 183 -2.91 3.88 -29.11
C ASN A 183 -3.10 2.76 -30.14
N VAL A 184 -2.85 3.06 -31.40
CA VAL A 184 -3.04 2.10 -32.47
C VAL A 184 -2.12 0.88 -32.43
N LEU A 185 -1.00 0.97 -31.68
CA LEU A 185 -0.08 -0.17 -31.55
C LEU A 185 -0.74 -1.28 -30.73
N ASP A 186 -1.51 -0.95 -29.70
CA ASP A 186 -2.27 -1.91 -28.89
C ASP A 186 -3.33 -2.61 -29.74
N VAL A 187 -4.02 -1.86 -30.61
CA VAL A 187 -4.99 -2.44 -31.54
C VAL A 187 -4.31 -3.43 -32.49
N VAL A 188 -3.13 -3.12 -33.00
CA VAL A 188 -2.36 -4.03 -33.87
C VAL A 188 -1.94 -5.27 -33.11
N LEU A 189 -1.51 -5.14 -31.86
CA LEU A 189 -1.13 -6.28 -31.02
C LEU A 189 -2.34 -7.18 -30.73
N LEU A 190 -3.50 -6.60 -30.41
CA LEU A 190 -4.73 -7.35 -30.18
C LEU A 190 -5.19 -8.12 -31.44
N VAL A 191 -5.14 -7.47 -32.59
CA VAL A 191 -5.45 -8.13 -33.87
C VAL A 191 -4.51 -9.31 -34.12
N ASN A 192 -3.21 -9.15 -33.89
CA ASN A 192 -2.25 -10.23 -34.04
C ASN A 192 -2.52 -11.38 -33.06
N LEU A 193 -2.93 -11.07 -31.83
CA LEU A 193 -3.27 -12.07 -30.82
C LEU A 193 -4.48 -12.93 -31.23
N ILE A 194 -5.47 -12.33 -31.89
CA ILE A 194 -6.69 -13.02 -32.35
C ILE A 194 -6.45 -13.86 -33.60
N LEU A 195 -5.50 -13.46 -34.44
CA LEU A 195 -5.23 -14.13 -35.73
C LEU A 195 -4.22 -15.29 -35.63
N ASN A 196 -3.53 -15.48 -34.52
CA ASN A 196 -2.56 -16.56 -34.29
C ASN A 196 -3.12 -17.65 -33.38
#